data_0c30e27dd2a85edbc235ddef0ed9dc76
#
_entry.id   0c30e27dd2a85edbc235ddef0ed9dc76
#
_cell.length_a   1.000
_cell.length_b   1.000
_cell.length_c   1.000
_cell.angle_alpha   90.00
_cell.angle_beta   90.00
_cell.angle_gamma   90.00
#
_symmetry.space_group_name_H-M   'P 1'
#
loop_
_entity.id
_entity.type
_entity.pdbx_description
1 polymer ?
#
loop_
_entity_poly.entity_id
_entity_poly.type
_entity_poly.pdbx_seq_one_letter_code
_entity_poly.pdbx_strand_id
1 'polypeptide(L)'
;MKKWMLLLIAAVVVLIVAVIGDGFSNDAEPATLREPPQLVVEDGEASVEALRGTYSWHYGQGDKGVGTDADSVHPLDAKDTMTPLVVKRGAEATTVQLTFDVAPDAVSARAWDTAYWDQAAIADAQGLYESVPVQKNDQGEWLLTLLDEDAVYGISAEWNRYDNFGGEAFYSFYTQLQP
;
A
#
# COMPACT_ATOMS: atom_id res chain seq x y z
N MET A 1 8.89 -41.10 -41.38
CA MET A 1 9.59 -40.66 -40.15
C MET A 1 9.24 -39.20 -39.73
N LYS A 2 9.08 -38.22 -40.63
CA LYS A 2 8.79 -36.81 -40.26
C LYS A 2 7.43 -36.58 -39.60
N LYS A 3 6.37 -37.30 -39.94
CA LYS A 3 5.03 -37.09 -39.37
C LYS A 3 4.89 -37.54 -37.91
N TRP A 4 5.60 -38.59 -37.51
CA TRP A 4 5.57 -39.10 -36.13
C TRP A 4 6.38 -38.21 -35.17
N MET A 5 7.44 -37.59 -35.68
CA MET A 5 8.23 -36.63 -34.89
C MET A 5 7.48 -35.35 -34.57
N LEU A 6 6.62 -34.87 -35.51
CA LEU A 6 5.74 -33.73 -35.31
C LEU A 6 4.63 -33.99 -34.28
N LEU A 7 4.09 -35.24 -34.25
CA LEU A 7 3.10 -35.62 -33.24
C LEU A 7 3.69 -35.75 -31.83
N LEU A 8 4.94 -36.19 -31.71
CA LEU A 8 5.65 -36.26 -30.44
C LEU A 8 5.96 -34.86 -29.91
N ILE A 9 6.35 -33.92 -30.75
CA ILE A 9 6.61 -32.51 -30.35
C ILE A 9 5.30 -31.86 -29.92
N ALA A 10 4.18 -32.07 -30.61
CA ALA A 10 2.88 -31.54 -30.24
C ALA A 10 2.41 -32.10 -28.88
N ALA A 11 2.61 -33.39 -28.61
CA ALA A 11 2.25 -34.03 -27.35
C ALA A 11 3.09 -33.47 -26.16
N VAL A 12 4.38 -33.23 -26.37
CA VAL A 12 5.27 -32.62 -25.34
C VAL A 12 4.90 -31.16 -25.05
N VAL A 13 4.56 -30.36 -26.07
CA VAL A 13 4.11 -29.00 -25.92
C VAL A 13 2.77 -28.93 -25.16
N VAL A 14 1.83 -29.80 -25.46
CA VAL A 14 0.54 -29.87 -24.73
C VAL A 14 0.76 -30.28 -23.27
N LEU A 15 1.70 -31.21 -23.01
CA LEU A 15 2.01 -31.65 -21.65
C LEU A 15 2.71 -30.56 -20.84
N ILE A 16 3.59 -29.75 -21.47
CA ILE A 16 4.24 -28.59 -20.82
C ILE A 16 3.23 -27.46 -20.52
N VAL A 17 2.29 -27.22 -21.44
CA VAL A 17 1.23 -26.21 -21.21
C VAL A 17 0.26 -26.67 -20.11
N ALA A 18 -0.05 -27.97 -20.00
CA ALA A 18 -0.88 -28.50 -18.92
C ALA A 18 -0.20 -28.42 -17.53
N VAL A 19 1.14 -28.56 -17.48
CA VAL A 19 1.90 -28.42 -16.22
C VAL A 19 2.10 -26.96 -15.80
N ILE A 20 2.07 -26.02 -16.75
CA ILE A 20 2.13 -24.58 -16.46
C ILE A 20 0.72 -24.01 -16.16
N GLY A 21 -0.34 -24.71 -16.56
CA GLY A 21 -1.73 -24.30 -16.37
C GLY A 21 -2.36 -24.68 -15.03
N ASP A 22 -1.77 -25.60 -14.27
CA ASP A 22 -2.12 -25.77 -12.84
C ASP A 22 -1.43 -24.65 -12.07
N GLY A 23 -2.10 -23.48 -12.09
CA GLY A 23 -1.70 -22.31 -11.37
C GLY A 23 -1.36 -22.71 -9.94
N PHE A 24 -0.19 -22.34 -9.52
CA PHE A 24 0.14 -22.17 -8.11
C PHE A 24 -0.81 -21.10 -7.57
N SER A 25 -2.04 -21.47 -7.26
CA SER A 25 -2.79 -20.81 -6.22
C SER A 25 -2.00 -21.13 -4.96
N ASN A 26 -0.98 -20.31 -4.69
CA ASN A 26 -0.38 -20.25 -3.37
C ASN A 26 -1.42 -19.59 -2.47
N ASP A 27 -2.51 -20.30 -2.18
CA ASP A 27 -3.42 -19.99 -1.07
C ASP A 27 -2.77 -20.35 0.28
N ALA A 28 -1.43 -20.31 0.34
CA ALA A 28 -0.73 -20.38 1.61
C ALA A 28 -1.06 -19.11 2.37
N GLU A 29 -1.76 -19.27 3.49
CA GLU A 29 -2.02 -18.18 4.41
C GLU A 29 -0.69 -17.46 4.71
N PRO A 30 -0.63 -16.12 4.60
CA PRO A 30 0.62 -15.41 4.84
C PRO A 30 1.14 -15.70 6.25
N ALA A 31 2.46 -15.71 6.40
CA ALA A 31 3.09 -15.89 7.70
C ALA A 31 2.51 -14.89 8.70
N THR A 32 2.31 -15.31 9.95
CA THR A 32 1.79 -14.44 11.02
C THR A 32 2.66 -13.20 11.17
N LEU A 33 2.07 -12.03 10.88
CA LEU A 33 2.73 -10.74 11.01
C LEU A 33 2.54 -10.19 12.44
N ARG A 34 3.65 -9.86 13.08
CA ARG A 34 3.65 -9.29 14.44
C ARG A 34 3.43 -7.77 14.47
N GLU A 35 3.57 -7.15 13.34
CA GLU A 35 3.42 -5.71 13.10
C GLU A 35 2.71 -5.50 11.77
N PRO A 36 2.07 -4.34 11.56
CA PRO A 36 1.47 -4.02 10.27
C PRO A 36 2.49 -4.07 9.12
N PRO A 37 2.09 -4.53 7.92
CA PRO A 37 2.93 -4.51 6.73
C PRO A 37 3.53 -3.14 6.45
N GLN A 38 4.71 -3.08 5.82
CA GLN A 38 5.26 -1.82 5.33
C GLN A 38 4.48 -1.33 4.11
N LEU A 39 4.39 -0.01 3.95
CA LEU A 39 3.84 0.65 2.78
C LEU A 39 4.95 1.33 1.98
N VAL A 40 5.04 1.01 0.70
CA VAL A 40 5.85 1.73 -0.30
C VAL A 40 4.91 2.48 -1.24
N VAL A 41 5.22 3.75 -1.51
CA VAL A 41 4.47 4.61 -2.45
C VAL A 41 5.33 4.86 -3.68
N GLU A 42 4.80 4.59 -4.87
CA GLU A 42 5.55 4.57 -6.13
C GLU A 42 4.81 5.34 -7.23
N ASP A 43 5.53 6.18 -8.00
CA ASP A 43 5.00 6.87 -9.20
C ASP A 43 5.50 6.26 -10.52
N GLY A 44 6.20 5.11 -10.44
CA GLY A 44 6.84 4.43 -11.57
C GLY A 44 8.30 4.85 -11.83
N GLU A 45 8.71 6.05 -11.42
CA GLU A 45 10.11 6.53 -11.53
C GLU A 45 10.78 6.67 -10.14
N ALA A 46 10.01 7.06 -9.14
CA ALA A 46 10.46 7.27 -7.77
C ALA A 46 9.62 6.44 -6.80
N SER A 47 10.20 6.08 -5.68
CA SER A 47 9.50 5.40 -4.59
C SER A 47 9.96 5.90 -3.24
N VAL A 48 9.07 5.86 -2.25
CA VAL A 48 9.38 6.15 -0.86
C VAL A 48 8.72 5.12 0.05
N GLU A 49 9.41 4.76 1.12
CA GLU A 49 8.83 4.04 2.23
C GLU A 49 8.02 5.01 3.08
N ALA A 50 6.72 4.79 3.21
CA ALA A 50 5.87 5.63 4.03
C ALA A 50 6.19 5.42 5.52
N LEU A 51 6.19 6.50 6.28
CA LEU A 51 6.35 6.46 7.73
C LEU A 51 5.14 5.73 8.33
N ARG A 52 5.36 4.58 8.98
CA ARG A 52 4.32 3.90 9.75
C ARG A 52 4.03 4.69 11.02
N GLY A 53 2.80 5.08 11.17
CA GLY A 53 2.28 5.87 12.27
C GLY A 53 1.60 5.02 13.35
N THR A 54 0.51 5.56 13.88
CA THR A 54 -0.35 4.89 14.87
C THR A 54 -0.95 3.61 14.29
N TYR A 55 -1.02 2.55 15.08
CA TYR A 55 -1.68 1.32 14.71
C TYR A 55 -2.30 0.59 15.92
N SER A 56 -3.34 -0.20 15.64
CA SER A 56 -3.88 -1.23 16.53
C SER A 56 -3.79 -2.57 15.81
N TRP A 57 -3.02 -3.50 16.34
CA TRP A 57 -2.66 -4.73 15.67
C TRP A 57 -2.81 -5.93 16.58
N HIS A 58 -3.30 -7.04 16.05
CA HIS A 58 -3.33 -8.32 16.74
C HIS A 58 -2.66 -9.40 15.91
N TYR A 59 -2.06 -10.38 16.59
CA TYR A 59 -1.45 -11.55 15.97
C TYR A 59 -1.50 -12.78 16.88
N GLY A 60 -1.41 -13.98 16.27
CA GLY A 60 -1.57 -15.25 16.97
C GLY A 60 -2.99 -15.77 16.88
N GLN A 61 -3.25 -16.96 17.44
CA GLN A 61 -4.54 -17.64 17.35
C GLN A 61 -5.09 -17.99 18.74
N GLY A 62 -6.41 -17.86 18.91
CA GLY A 62 -7.14 -18.24 20.11
C GLY A 62 -6.56 -17.60 21.37
N ASP A 63 -6.39 -18.41 22.43
CA ASP A 63 -5.86 -17.96 23.72
C ASP A 63 -4.40 -17.46 23.71
N LYS A 64 -3.72 -17.59 22.57
CA LYS A 64 -2.34 -17.11 22.35
C LYS A 64 -2.28 -15.83 21.53
N GLY A 65 -3.43 -15.22 21.25
CA GLY A 65 -3.50 -13.94 20.56
C GLY A 65 -2.85 -12.83 21.38
N VAL A 66 -2.11 -11.94 20.72
CA VAL A 66 -1.46 -10.75 21.30
C VAL A 66 -1.99 -9.54 20.58
N GLY A 67 -2.47 -8.54 21.33
CA GLY A 67 -2.79 -7.20 20.84
C GLY A 67 -1.64 -6.23 21.09
N THR A 68 -1.37 -5.34 20.17
CA THR A 68 -0.35 -4.30 20.28
C THR A 68 -0.93 -3.00 19.70
N ASP A 69 -0.87 -1.94 20.52
CA ASP A 69 -1.19 -0.59 20.10
C ASP A 69 0.08 0.25 20.10
N ALA A 70 0.25 1.07 19.10
CA ALA A 70 1.34 2.03 19.04
C ALA A 70 0.80 3.41 18.63
N ASP A 71 1.26 4.42 19.35
CA ASP A 71 1.01 5.81 19.02
C ASP A 71 2.21 6.41 18.30
N SER A 72 1.96 7.38 17.45
CA SER A 72 2.98 8.14 16.75
C SER A 72 2.66 9.64 16.77
N VAL A 73 3.63 10.45 16.39
CA VAL A 73 3.40 11.87 16.14
C VAL A 73 2.48 12.05 14.93
N HIS A 74 1.73 13.13 14.92
CA HIS A 74 0.89 13.48 13.78
C HIS A 74 1.75 13.69 12.51
N PRO A 75 1.27 13.35 11.29
CA PRO A 75 2.05 13.52 10.05
C PRO A 75 2.60 14.92 9.84
N LEU A 76 1.84 15.95 10.18
CA LEU A 76 2.28 17.36 10.08
C LEU A 76 3.42 17.72 11.05
N ASP A 77 3.65 16.94 12.11
CA ASP A 77 4.74 17.14 13.08
C ASP A 77 5.91 16.16 12.85
N ALA A 78 5.85 15.36 11.75
CA ALA A 78 6.81 14.28 11.46
C ALA A 78 7.73 14.59 10.26
N LYS A 79 7.78 15.81 9.77
CA LYS A 79 8.49 16.23 8.55
C LYS A 79 9.91 15.70 8.46
N ASP A 80 10.69 15.85 9.54
CA ASP A 80 12.10 15.50 9.58
C ASP A 80 12.36 13.96 9.54
N THR A 81 11.32 13.17 9.73
CA THR A 81 11.40 11.70 9.71
C THR A 81 10.90 11.09 8.40
N MET A 82 10.32 11.90 7.51
CA MET A 82 9.81 11.45 6.22
C MET A 82 10.74 11.85 5.08
N THR A 83 10.83 10.97 4.07
CA THR A 83 11.48 11.29 2.78
C THR A 83 10.39 11.74 1.80
N PRO A 84 10.59 12.85 1.05
CA PRO A 84 9.62 13.29 0.05
C PRO A 84 9.54 12.32 -1.13
N LEU A 85 8.35 12.03 -1.60
CA LEU A 85 8.16 11.51 -2.93
C LEU A 85 8.26 12.67 -3.92
N VAL A 86 9.32 12.66 -4.70
CA VAL A 86 9.56 13.69 -5.72
C VAL A 86 8.84 13.29 -7.00
N VAL A 87 7.83 14.06 -7.39
CA VAL A 87 6.93 13.74 -8.51
C VAL A 87 7.01 14.83 -9.57
N LYS A 88 7.10 14.45 -10.84
CA LYS A 88 7.03 15.40 -11.96
C LYS A 88 5.58 15.84 -12.17
N ARG A 89 5.37 17.15 -12.23
CA ARG A 89 4.06 17.70 -12.55
C ARG A 89 3.69 17.39 -13.99
N GLY A 90 2.60 16.66 -14.20
CA GLY A 90 2.03 16.34 -15.52
C GLY A 90 0.89 17.28 -15.90
N ALA A 91 0.36 17.10 -17.12
CA ALA A 91 -0.87 17.77 -17.59
C ALA A 91 -2.14 17.08 -17.04
N GLU A 92 -2.02 15.86 -16.57
CA GLU A 92 -3.10 15.05 -16.00
C GLU A 92 -2.83 14.80 -14.51
N ALA A 93 -3.89 14.46 -13.77
CA ALA A 93 -3.77 14.10 -12.35
C ALA A 93 -2.78 12.94 -12.17
N THR A 94 -1.80 13.14 -11.32
CA THR A 94 -0.80 12.10 -11.03
C THR A 94 -1.38 11.03 -10.11
N THR A 95 -1.18 9.79 -10.48
CA THR A 95 -1.60 8.63 -9.68
C THR A 95 -0.38 7.84 -9.25
N VAL A 96 -0.32 7.50 -7.97
CA VAL A 96 0.74 6.67 -7.39
C VAL A 96 0.19 5.33 -6.93
N GLN A 97 1.03 4.30 -6.95
CA GLN A 97 0.70 2.98 -6.46
C GLN A 97 1.05 2.88 -4.97
N LEU A 98 0.16 2.27 -4.20
CA LEU A 98 0.34 1.94 -2.79
C LEU A 98 0.62 0.44 -2.68
N THR A 99 1.88 0.07 -2.45
CA THR A 99 2.36 -1.31 -2.38
C THR A 99 2.58 -1.72 -0.93
N PHE A 100 1.86 -2.75 -0.48
CA PHE A 100 1.99 -3.35 0.86
C PHE A 100 2.57 -4.76 0.73
N ASP A 101 3.43 -5.17 1.67
CA ASP A 101 3.95 -6.55 1.72
C ASP A 101 2.82 -7.60 1.80
N VAL A 102 1.73 -7.27 2.48
CA VAL A 102 0.48 -8.04 2.50
C VAL A 102 -0.66 -7.07 2.22
N ALA A 103 -1.45 -7.35 1.18
CA ALA A 103 -2.50 -6.45 0.73
C ALA A 103 -3.58 -6.25 1.79
N PRO A 104 -3.97 -4.99 2.11
CA PRO A 104 -5.08 -4.69 3.00
C PRO A 104 -6.44 -4.98 2.36
N ASP A 105 -7.47 -5.06 3.20
CA ASP A 105 -8.86 -5.20 2.78
C ASP A 105 -9.48 -3.87 2.39
N ALA A 106 -9.10 -2.79 3.10
CA ALA A 106 -9.54 -1.44 2.84
C ALA A 106 -8.38 -0.46 2.95
N VAL A 107 -8.42 0.58 2.11
CA VAL A 107 -7.50 1.72 2.15
C VAL A 107 -8.31 3.00 1.96
N SER A 108 -8.00 4.01 2.78
CA SER A 108 -8.51 5.37 2.61
C SER A 108 -7.36 6.36 2.77
N ALA A 109 -7.52 7.56 2.21
CA ALA A 109 -6.51 8.59 2.25
C ALA A 109 -7.08 9.97 2.54
N ARG A 110 -6.27 10.79 3.20
CA ARG A 110 -6.49 12.22 3.39
C ARG A 110 -5.19 12.97 3.16
N ALA A 111 -5.30 14.24 2.81
CA ALA A 111 -4.14 15.09 2.59
C ALA A 111 -4.29 16.42 3.34
N TRP A 112 -3.18 17.00 3.71
CA TRP A 112 -3.07 18.34 4.29
C TRP A 112 -2.11 19.17 3.44
N ASP A 113 -2.41 20.45 3.32
CA ASP A 113 -1.49 21.44 2.76
C ASP A 113 -0.21 21.51 3.60
N THR A 114 0.95 21.57 2.95
CA THR A 114 2.27 21.73 3.59
C THR A 114 2.42 23.04 4.37
N ALA A 115 1.55 24.02 4.16
CA ALA A 115 1.48 25.23 4.98
C ALA A 115 1.19 24.94 6.47
N TYR A 116 0.65 23.75 6.78
CA TYR A 116 0.31 23.32 8.14
C TYR A 116 1.40 22.47 8.82
N TRP A 117 2.61 22.39 8.27
CA TRP A 117 3.73 21.81 9.00
C TRP A 117 3.88 22.41 10.39
N ASP A 118 4.12 21.58 11.40
CA ASP A 118 4.23 21.94 12.82
C ASP A 118 2.95 22.60 13.40
N GLN A 119 1.80 22.38 12.76
CA GLN A 119 0.51 22.94 13.15
C GLN A 119 -0.62 21.89 13.23
N ALA A 120 -0.29 20.65 13.56
CA ALA A 120 -1.24 19.53 13.61
C ALA A 120 -2.50 19.81 14.42
N ALA A 121 -2.34 20.40 15.63
CA ALA A 121 -3.46 20.71 16.49
C ALA A 121 -4.44 21.74 15.86
N ILE A 122 -3.95 22.66 15.04
CA ILE A 122 -4.78 23.65 14.33
C ILE A 122 -5.50 22.96 13.17
N ALA A 123 -4.77 22.16 12.41
CA ALA A 123 -5.31 21.43 11.26
C ALA A 123 -6.45 20.49 11.68
N ASP A 124 -6.25 19.72 12.74
CA ASP A 124 -7.27 18.80 13.26
C ASP A 124 -8.48 19.52 13.86
N ALA A 125 -8.26 20.56 14.68
CA ALA A 125 -9.35 21.32 15.31
C ALA A 125 -10.27 22.01 14.30
N GLN A 126 -9.74 22.36 13.12
CA GLN A 126 -10.48 23.01 12.04
C GLN A 126 -10.90 22.06 10.91
N GLY A 127 -10.50 20.78 10.98
CA GLY A 127 -10.77 19.80 9.94
C GLY A 127 -10.11 20.15 8.60
N LEU A 128 -8.90 20.72 8.64
CA LEU A 128 -8.18 21.23 7.46
C LEU A 128 -7.46 20.08 6.72
N TYR A 129 -8.21 19.09 6.31
CA TYR A 129 -7.75 18.01 5.44
C TYR A 129 -8.73 17.79 4.31
N GLU A 130 -8.25 17.24 3.22
CA GLU A 130 -9.03 16.82 2.08
C GLU A 130 -9.03 15.29 1.98
N SER A 131 -10.20 14.69 1.74
CA SER A 131 -10.28 13.27 1.40
C SER A 131 -9.81 13.06 -0.03
N VAL A 132 -8.84 12.19 -0.22
CA VAL A 132 -8.20 11.94 -1.53
C VAL A 132 -8.68 10.60 -2.09
N PRO A 133 -9.00 10.53 -3.39
CA PRO A 133 -9.48 9.29 -3.99
C PRO A 133 -8.44 8.18 -3.93
N VAL A 134 -8.85 7.03 -3.39
CA VAL A 134 -8.12 5.76 -3.45
C VAL A 134 -9.02 4.75 -4.13
N GLN A 135 -8.47 4.01 -5.08
CA GLN A 135 -9.20 2.98 -5.80
C GLN A 135 -8.34 1.75 -6.02
N LYS A 136 -8.99 0.60 -6.16
CA LYS A 136 -8.34 -0.65 -6.53
C LYS A 136 -8.54 -0.87 -8.03
N ASN A 137 -7.45 -1.12 -8.76
CA ASN A 137 -7.54 -1.43 -10.19
C ASN A 137 -7.91 -2.90 -10.44
N ASP A 138 -8.06 -3.28 -11.71
CA ASP A 138 -8.41 -4.66 -12.09
C ASP A 138 -7.33 -5.71 -11.75
N GLN A 139 -6.09 -5.28 -11.53
CA GLN A 139 -4.98 -6.11 -11.07
C GLN A 139 -4.97 -6.29 -9.54
N GLY A 140 -5.85 -5.56 -8.83
CA GLY A 140 -5.94 -5.59 -7.39
C GLY A 140 -4.96 -4.66 -6.67
N GLU A 141 -4.32 -3.74 -7.40
CA GLU A 141 -3.38 -2.74 -6.88
C GLU A 141 -4.14 -1.51 -6.36
N TRP A 142 -3.68 -0.95 -5.26
CA TRP A 142 -4.23 0.28 -4.71
C TRP A 142 -3.57 1.50 -5.36
N LEU A 143 -4.39 2.39 -5.89
CA LEU A 143 -3.99 3.61 -6.58
C LEU A 143 -4.52 4.83 -5.83
N LEU A 144 -3.64 5.80 -5.54
CA LEU A 144 -3.96 7.07 -4.91
C LEU A 144 -3.79 8.20 -5.93
N THR A 145 -4.79 9.05 -6.11
CA THR A 145 -4.68 10.26 -6.90
C THR A 145 -4.09 11.38 -6.05
N LEU A 146 -2.97 11.95 -6.48
CA LEU A 146 -2.32 13.06 -5.79
C LEU A 146 -3.02 14.40 -6.06
N LEU A 147 -2.87 15.34 -5.13
CA LEU A 147 -3.24 16.74 -5.35
C LEU A 147 -2.25 17.43 -6.29
N ASP A 148 -2.68 18.51 -6.94
CA ASP A 148 -1.85 19.28 -7.87
C ASP A 148 -0.83 20.21 -7.18
N GLU A 149 -0.64 20.05 -5.88
CA GLU A 149 0.24 20.83 -5.02
C GLU A 149 1.02 19.94 -4.05
N ASP A 150 2.08 20.47 -3.45
CA ASP A 150 2.81 19.76 -2.41
C ASP A 150 1.89 19.51 -1.21
N ALA A 151 1.78 18.26 -0.79
CA ALA A 151 0.87 17.87 0.26
C ALA A 151 1.46 16.77 1.16
N VAL A 152 0.95 16.71 2.39
CA VAL A 152 1.21 15.62 3.34
C VAL A 152 0.05 14.65 3.28
N TYR A 153 0.32 13.39 3.03
CA TYR A 153 -0.69 12.35 2.91
C TYR A 153 -0.71 11.44 4.12
N GLY A 154 -1.92 11.15 4.59
CA GLY A 154 -2.19 10.13 5.60
C GLY A 154 -3.01 9.00 4.99
N ILE A 155 -2.52 7.78 5.10
CA ILE A 155 -3.11 6.56 4.56
C ILE A 155 -3.57 5.69 5.73
N SER A 156 -4.86 5.37 5.80
CA SER A 156 -5.38 4.36 6.72
C SER A 156 -5.60 3.06 5.96
N ALA A 157 -5.10 1.97 6.49
CA ALA A 157 -5.24 0.64 5.91
C ALA A 157 -5.70 -0.38 6.95
N GLU A 158 -6.55 -1.33 6.54
CA GLU A 158 -7.20 -2.32 7.41
C GLU A 158 -6.98 -3.73 6.89
N TRP A 159 -6.72 -4.68 7.81
CA TRP A 159 -6.55 -6.11 7.55
C TRP A 159 -7.52 -6.90 8.44
N ASN A 160 -8.63 -7.39 7.86
CA ASN A 160 -9.71 -8.04 8.61
C ASN A 160 -9.95 -9.49 8.16
N ARG A 161 -9.34 -9.94 7.05
CA ARG A 161 -9.61 -11.25 6.45
C ARG A 161 -8.72 -12.38 6.95
N TYR A 162 -7.66 -12.08 7.69
CA TYR A 162 -6.68 -13.07 8.13
C TYR A 162 -7.00 -13.57 9.54
N ASP A 163 -6.96 -14.89 9.75
CA ASP A 163 -7.29 -15.52 11.03
C ASP A 163 -6.16 -15.41 12.07
N ASN A 164 -4.93 -15.18 11.63
CA ASN A 164 -3.72 -15.22 12.45
C ASN A 164 -3.06 -13.87 12.72
N PHE A 165 -3.54 -12.81 12.09
CA PHE A 165 -3.17 -11.41 12.33
C PHE A 165 -4.18 -10.45 11.70
N GLY A 166 -4.16 -9.21 12.13
CA GLY A 166 -5.00 -8.16 11.56
C GLY A 166 -5.03 -6.90 12.41
N GLY A 167 -5.84 -5.95 11.96
CA GLY A 167 -6.01 -4.67 12.61
C GLY A 167 -5.98 -3.52 11.63
N GLU A 168 -5.64 -2.36 12.13
CA GLU A 168 -5.53 -1.12 11.35
C GLU A 168 -4.18 -0.46 11.58
N ALA A 169 -3.68 0.23 10.54
CA ALA A 169 -2.47 1.02 10.63
C ALA A 169 -2.59 2.29 9.80
N PHE A 170 -1.94 3.33 10.30
CA PHE A 170 -1.84 4.62 9.67
C PHE A 170 -0.42 4.83 9.15
N TYR A 171 -0.30 5.37 7.93
CA TYR A 171 0.97 5.68 7.29
C TYR A 171 0.96 7.11 6.80
N SER A 172 2.14 7.70 6.65
CA SER A 172 2.27 9.03 6.10
C SER A 172 3.48 9.18 5.17
N PHE A 173 3.32 10.03 4.18
CA PHE A 173 4.37 10.51 3.30
C PHE A 173 4.02 11.92 2.83
N TYR A 174 4.95 12.61 2.16
CA TYR A 174 4.63 13.89 1.54
C TYR A 174 5.23 13.99 0.14
N THR A 175 4.65 14.85 -0.68
CA THR A 175 5.09 15.08 -2.06
C THR A 175 5.90 16.37 -2.19
N GLN A 176 6.82 16.37 -3.16
CA GLN A 176 7.45 17.55 -3.73
C GLN A 176 7.28 17.51 -5.23
N LEU A 177 6.45 18.40 -5.76
CA LEU A 177 6.19 18.49 -7.18
C LEU A 177 7.29 19.28 -7.87
N GLN A 178 7.86 18.67 -8.92
CA GLN A 178 8.82 19.32 -9.79
C GLN A 178 8.15 19.77 -11.08
N PRO A 179 8.58 20.91 -11.65
CA PRO A 179 8.05 21.41 -12.92
C PRO A 179 8.33 20.50 -14.11
#